data_a8c81828b5e2036f6ab4c20d26aafb35
#
_entry.id   a8c81828b5e2036f6ab4c20d26aafb35
#
_cell.length_a   1.000
_cell.length_b   1.000
_cell.length_c   1.000
_cell.angle_alpha   90.00
_cell.angle_beta   90.00
_cell.angle_gamma   90.00
#
_symmetry.space_group_name_H-M   'P 1'
#
loop_
_entity.id
_entity.type
_entity.pdbx_description
1 polymer ?
#
loop_
_entity_poly.entity_id
_entity_poly.type
_entity_poly.pdbx_seq_one_letter_code
_entity_poly.pdbx_strand_id
1 'polypeptide(L)'
;MVAGARGRGLDVTTEAYPYIAGMTQLNSALFNPGWRERTEIDYSDLMIPSTGERLTKERFDELHASPKPQPIIMFNNTQAMVDQVIGNPLVMIASDGFTGHPRNAGTYGRVFAQYVRERRSLTLMDAMRKMSYMPAQRLERCTPDARKKGRLQTGADADIVVFDPETFRDQSTFEKPDVPSTGVRYLMVNGTLVIDGGQLVSGVAPGRAVVGFSGKDPR
;
A
#
# COMPACT_ATOMS: atom_id res chain seq x y z
N MET A 1 17.47 3.97 -11.64
CA MET A 1 16.87 5.23 -12.08
C MET A 1 16.68 6.23 -10.95
N VAL A 2 15.89 5.95 -9.88
CA VAL A 2 15.62 6.91 -8.78
C VAL A 2 16.91 7.41 -8.11
N ALA A 3 17.83 6.52 -7.72
CA ALA A 3 19.12 6.92 -7.12
C ALA A 3 19.94 7.85 -8.03
N GLY A 4 20.01 7.54 -9.32
CA GLY A 4 20.71 8.38 -10.29
C GLY A 4 20.05 9.75 -10.50
N ALA A 5 18.72 9.82 -10.49
CA ALA A 5 17.99 11.09 -10.57
C ALA A 5 18.25 11.96 -9.33
N ARG A 6 18.19 11.36 -8.14
CA ARG A 6 18.52 12.05 -6.87
C ARG A 6 19.97 12.51 -6.81
N GLY A 7 20.91 11.69 -7.33
CA GLY A 7 22.32 12.08 -7.44
C GLY A 7 22.56 13.30 -8.34
N ARG A 8 21.64 13.60 -9.26
CA ARG A 8 21.64 14.83 -10.08
C ARG A 8 20.82 15.98 -9.46
N GLY A 9 20.41 15.86 -8.20
CA GLY A 9 19.65 16.89 -7.50
C GLY A 9 18.15 16.92 -7.80
N LEU A 10 17.61 15.93 -8.52
CA LEU A 10 16.17 15.86 -8.79
C LEU A 10 15.41 15.35 -7.56
N ASP A 11 14.31 16.01 -7.25
CA ASP A 11 13.43 15.63 -6.15
C ASP A 11 12.44 14.52 -6.57
N VAL A 12 12.92 13.29 -6.59
CA VAL A 12 12.15 12.11 -6.95
C VAL A 12 12.09 11.13 -5.79
N THR A 13 10.92 10.53 -5.58
CA THR A 13 10.65 9.45 -4.62
C THR A 13 9.92 8.32 -5.32
N THR A 14 9.90 7.15 -4.69
CA THR A 14 9.15 5.99 -5.17
C THR A 14 8.58 5.23 -3.97
N GLU A 15 7.53 4.48 -4.22
CA GLU A 15 6.86 3.65 -3.23
C GLU A 15 6.51 2.29 -3.81
N ALA A 16 6.28 1.31 -2.94
CA ALA A 16 5.87 -0.04 -3.31
C ALA A 16 5.09 -0.70 -2.18
N TYR A 17 4.33 -1.74 -2.54
CA TYR A 17 3.65 -2.64 -1.61
C TYR A 17 4.29 -4.03 -1.63
N PRO A 18 4.19 -4.81 -0.52
CA PRO A 18 4.89 -6.09 -0.37
C PRO A 18 4.10 -7.28 -0.96
N TYR A 19 3.64 -7.15 -2.20
CA TYR A 19 2.86 -8.20 -2.89
C TYR A 19 3.36 -8.41 -4.31
N ILE A 20 3.28 -9.65 -4.78
CA ILE A 20 3.72 -10.07 -6.11
C ILE A 20 2.74 -9.72 -7.23
N ALA A 21 1.56 -9.22 -6.88
CA ALA A 21 0.52 -8.88 -7.84
C ALA A 21 0.06 -7.44 -7.70
N GLY A 22 -0.25 -6.82 -8.82
CA GLY A 22 -0.95 -5.55 -8.93
C GLY A 22 -2.44 -5.74 -9.17
N MET A 23 -3.19 -4.63 -9.15
CA MET A 23 -4.62 -4.63 -9.48
C MET A 23 -4.98 -3.39 -10.27
N THR A 24 -5.76 -3.57 -11.31
CA THR A 24 -6.28 -2.49 -12.17
C THR A 24 -7.62 -2.88 -12.78
N GLN A 25 -8.10 -2.09 -13.74
CA GLN A 25 -9.30 -2.41 -14.52
C GLN A 25 -8.90 -3.05 -15.85
N LEU A 26 -9.66 -4.04 -16.31
CA LEU A 26 -9.37 -4.75 -17.54
C LEU A 26 -9.50 -3.85 -18.79
N ASN A 27 -10.28 -2.77 -18.71
CA ASN A 27 -10.41 -1.76 -19.76
C ASN A 27 -9.36 -0.63 -19.68
N SER A 28 -8.33 -0.76 -18.83
CA SER A 28 -7.23 0.21 -18.75
C SER A 28 -6.34 0.12 -20.00
N ALA A 29 -5.63 1.22 -20.31
CA ALA A 29 -4.68 1.28 -21.42
C ALA A 29 -3.52 0.26 -21.30
N LEU A 30 -3.31 -0.32 -20.12
CA LEU A 30 -2.35 -1.39 -19.91
C LEU A 30 -2.62 -2.58 -20.83
N PHE A 31 -3.90 -2.93 -21.04
CA PHE A 31 -4.35 -4.08 -21.83
C PHE A 31 -4.58 -3.77 -23.32
N ASN A 32 -4.15 -2.59 -23.82
CA ASN A 32 -4.14 -2.30 -25.24
C ASN A 32 -3.28 -3.32 -26.01
N PRO A 33 -3.51 -3.53 -27.33
CA PRO A 33 -2.76 -4.49 -28.13
C PRO A 33 -1.26 -4.48 -27.88
N GLY A 34 -0.65 -5.66 -27.78
CA GLY A 34 0.77 -5.83 -27.41
C GLY A 34 1.03 -5.78 -25.90
N TRP A 35 0.01 -5.88 -25.05
CA TRP A 35 0.17 -5.83 -23.60
C TRP A 35 1.00 -6.99 -23.05
N ARG A 36 0.85 -8.19 -23.60
CA ARG A 36 1.57 -9.39 -23.13
C ARG A 36 3.08 -9.24 -23.32
N GLU A 37 3.48 -8.74 -24.46
CA GLU A 37 4.90 -8.49 -24.77
C GLU A 37 5.50 -7.37 -23.89
N ARG A 38 4.69 -6.36 -23.54
CA ARG A 38 5.15 -5.25 -22.66
C ARG A 38 5.21 -5.62 -21.20
N THR A 39 4.34 -6.51 -20.75
CA THR A 39 4.22 -6.87 -19.33
C THR A 39 4.86 -8.20 -18.99
N GLU A 40 5.21 -8.99 -20.02
CA GLU A 40 5.80 -10.34 -19.88
C GLU A 40 4.95 -11.33 -19.07
N ILE A 41 3.59 -11.09 -19.04
CA ILE A 41 2.61 -11.98 -18.40
C ILE A 41 1.60 -12.49 -19.41
N ASP A 42 0.89 -13.58 -19.08
CA ASP A 42 -0.12 -14.19 -19.92
C ASP A 42 -1.53 -14.09 -19.28
N TYR A 43 -2.54 -14.54 -19.99
CA TYR A 43 -3.93 -14.56 -19.53
C TYR A 43 -4.09 -15.30 -18.21
N SER A 44 -3.39 -16.42 -18.01
CA SER A 44 -3.40 -17.20 -16.77
C SER A 44 -2.80 -16.46 -15.56
N ASP A 45 -2.04 -15.37 -15.77
CA ASP A 45 -1.52 -14.51 -14.70
C ASP A 45 -2.53 -13.45 -14.26
N LEU A 46 -3.70 -13.40 -14.92
CA LEU A 46 -4.81 -12.51 -14.60
C LEU A 46 -5.86 -13.26 -13.77
N MET A 47 -6.37 -12.61 -12.71
CA MET A 47 -7.37 -13.20 -11.82
C MET A 47 -8.49 -12.22 -11.52
N ILE A 48 -9.73 -12.67 -11.61
CA ILE A 48 -10.90 -11.92 -11.15
C ILE A 48 -10.94 -11.97 -9.61
N PRO A 49 -10.84 -10.84 -8.90
CA PRO A 49 -10.71 -10.85 -7.44
C PRO A 49 -11.96 -11.39 -6.72
N SER A 50 -13.16 -11.21 -7.29
CA SER A 50 -14.41 -11.65 -6.65
C SER A 50 -14.66 -13.16 -6.72
N THR A 51 -14.05 -13.87 -7.67
CA THR A 51 -14.27 -15.30 -7.91
C THR A 51 -13.01 -16.13 -7.75
N GLY A 52 -11.83 -15.52 -7.83
CA GLY A 52 -10.54 -16.23 -7.91
C GLY A 52 -10.28 -16.87 -9.29
N GLU A 53 -11.16 -16.62 -10.29
CA GLU A 53 -11.04 -17.18 -11.64
C GLU A 53 -9.78 -16.66 -12.32
N ARG A 54 -8.93 -17.57 -12.82
CA ARG A 54 -7.82 -17.25 -13.71
C ARG A 54 -8.33 -17.20 -15.15
N LEU A 55 -7.87 -16.21 -15.91
CA LEU A 55 -8.40 -15.99 -17.25
C LEU A 55 -7.79 -16.94 -18.28
N THR A 56 -8.61 -17.32 -19.26
CA THR A 56 -8.19 -17.78 -20.60
C THR A 56 -8.23 -16.61 -21.57
N LYS A 57 -7.72 -16.80 -22.79
CA LYS A 57 -7.81 -15.79 -23.84
C LYS A 57 -9.27 -15.43 -24.15
N GLU A 58 -10.12 -16.44 -24.30
CA GLU A 58 -11.55 -16.28 -24.63
C GLU A 58 -12.27 -15.47 -23.55
N ARG A 59 -11.99 -15.78 -22.28
CA ARG A 59 -12.58 -15.08 -21.15
C ARG A 59 -12.08 -13.65 -21.03
N PHE A 60 -10.81 -13.42 -21.32
CA PHE A 60 -10.24 -12.07 -21.40
C PHE A 60 -10.94 -11.25 -22.50
N ASP A 61 -11.05 -11.79 -23.72
CA ASP A 61 -11.67 -11.10 -24.85
C ASP A 61 -13.14 -10.74 -24.56
N GLU A 62 -13.91 -11.66 -23.96
CA GLU A 62 -15.28 -11.43 -23.52
C GLU A 62 -15.39 -10.25 -22.53
N LEU A 63 -14.59 -10.30 -21.48
CA LEU A 63 -14.63 -9.28 -20.42
C LEU A 63 -14.08 -7.94 -20.87
N HIS A 64 -13.03 -7.94 -21.69
CA HIS A 64 -12.42 -6.72 -22.22
C HIS A 64 -13.33 -5.97 -23.20
N ALA A 65 -14.16 -6.71 -23.96
CA ALA A 65 -15.18 -6.13 -24.84
C ALA A 65 -16.40 -5.58 -24.07
N SER A 66 -16.55 -5.93 -22.79
CA SER A 66 -17.67 -5.48 -21.97
C SER A 66 -17.54 -3.99 -21.61
N PRO A 67 -18.63 -3.20 -21.70
CA PRO A 67 -18.62 -1.82 -21.23
C PRO A 67 -18.56 -1.69 -19.69
N LYS A 68 -18.77 -2.80 -18.96
CA LYS A 68 -18.72 -2.82 -17.50
C LYS A 68 -17.26 -2.90 -17.03
N PRO A 69 -16.83 -2.00 -16.12
CA PRO A 69 -15.51 -2.10 -15.51
C PRO A 69 -15.33 -3.47 -14.83
N GLN A 70 -14.23 -4.15 -15.12
CA GLN A 70 -13.87 -5.43 -14.51
C GLN A 70 -12.52 -5.27 -13.79
N PRO A 71 -12.51 -5.25 -12.45
CA PRO A 71 -11.26 -5.31 -11.69
C PRO A 71 -10.51 -6.60 -11.98
N ILE A 72 -9.20 -6.50 -12.11
CA ILE A 72 -8.32 -7.63 -12.40
C ILE A 72 -7.04 -7.57 -11.58
N ILE A 73 -6.68 -8.67 -10.94
CA ILE A 73 -5.38 -8.86 -10.28
C ILE A 73 -4.41 -9.42 -11.32
N MET A 74 -3.21 -8.87 -11.35
CA MET A 74 -2.14 -9.26 -12.27
C MET A 74 -0.94 -9.75 -11.48
N PHE A 75 -0.55 -11.01 -11.63
CA PHE A 75 0.64 -11.59 -11.00
C PHE A 75 1.87 -11.31 -11.88
N ASN A 76 2.37 -10.10 -11.77
CA ASN A 76 3.39 -9.52 -12.65
C ASN A 76 4.76 -9.30 -11.99
N ASN A 77 4.93 -9.71 -10.73
CA ASN A 77 6.19 -9.57 -10.02
C ASN A 77 6.62 -10.91 -9.41
N THR A 78 7.92 -11.16 -9.37
CA THR A 78 8.46 -12.25 -8.56
C THR A 78 8.66 -11.81 -7.12
N GLN A 79 8.69 -12.76 -6.18
CA GLN A 79 8.98 -12.45 -4.79
C GLN A 79 10.37 -11.80 -4.61
N ALA A 80 11.36 -12.23 -5.40
CA ALA A 80 12.71 -11.66 -5.37
C ALA A 80 12.71 -10.16 -5.76
N MET A 81 11.93 -9.78 -6.78
CA MET A 81 11.77 -8.37 -7.17
C MET A 81 11.14 -7.56 -6.05
N VAL A 82 10.08 -8.07 -5.45
CA VAL A 82 9.40 -7.40 -4.32
C VAL A 82 10.36 -7.26 -3.13
N ASP A 83 11.10 -8.30 -2.77
CA ASP A 83 12.07 -8.29 -1.68
C ASP A 83 13.15 -7.22 -1.88
N GLN A 84 13.71 -7.15 -3.10
CA GLN A 84 14.71 -6.16 -3.46
C GLN A 84 14.16 -4.73 -3.33
N VAL A 85 12.93 -4.50 -3.78
CA VAL A 85 12.30 -3.18 -3.74
C VAL A 85 11.95 -2.77 -2.31
N ILE A 86 11.33 -3.65 -1.53
CA ILE A 86 10.97 -3.36 -0.13
C ILE A 86 12.20 -3.12 0.75
N GLY A 87 13.30 -3.88 0.52
CA GLY A 87 14.58 -3.70 1.22
C GLY A 87 15.31 -2.40 0.85
N ASN A 88 15.00 -1.76 -0.27
CA ASN A 88 15.72 -0.58 -0.74
C ASN A 88 15.42 0.66 0.13
N PRO A 89 16.44 1.37 0.68
CA PRO A 89 16.24 2.51 1.59
C PRO A 89 15.58 3.74 0.93
N LEU A 90 15.56 3.82 -0.40
CA LEU A 90 14.95 4.93 -1.14
C LEU A 90 13.45 4.75 -1.39
N VAL A 91 12.92 3.52 -1.15
CA VAL A 91 11.54 3.17 -1.44
C VAL A 91 10.69 3.34 -0.18
N MET A 92 9.63 4.13 -0.27
CA MET A 92 8.57 4.19 0.74
C MET A 92 7.66 2.97 0.62
N ILE A 93 6.91 2.68 1.66
CA ILE A 93 5.91 1.61 1.64
C ILE A 93 4.52 2.26 1.62
N ALA A 94 3.74 1.91 0.59
CA ALA A 94 2.35 2.30 0.44
C ALA A 94 1.48 1.05 0.32
N SER A 95 0.21 1.15 0.65
CA SER A 95 -0.73 0.05 0.46
C SER A 95 -1.24 -0.03 -0.98
N ASP A 96 -1.39 1.11 -1.65
CA ASP A 96 -2.14 1.20 -2.91
C ASP A 96 -3.48 0.43 -2.81
N GLY A 97 -4.15 0.60 -1.65
CA GLY A 97 -5.27 -0.21 -1.21
C GLY A 97 -6.44 -0.17 -2.19
N PHE A 98 -6.91 -1.34 -2.59
CA PHE A 98 -8.07 -1.51 -3.46
C PHE A 98 -8.89 -2.71 -2.98
N THR A 99 -10.20 -2.56 -2.87
CA THR A 99 -11.10 -3.64 -2.42
C THR A 99 -10.96 -4.86 -3.31
N GLY A 100 -10.81 -6.04 -2.70
CA GLY A 100 -10.58 -7.30 -3.40
C GLY A 100 -9.12 -7.68 -3.60
N HIS A 101 -8.17 -6.86 -3.12
CA HIS A 101 -6.75 -7.20 -3.10
C HIS A 101 -6.23 -7.23 -1.64
N PRO A 102 -5.47 -8.25 -1.22
CA PRO A 102 -5.01 -8.39 0.17
C PRO A 102 -4.14 -7.22 0.66
N ARG A 103 -3.55 -6.43 -0.24
CA ARG A 103 -2.78 -5.24 0.12
C ARG A 103 -3.61 -4.15 0.81
N ASN A 104 -4.94 -4.16 0.61
CA ASN A 104 -5.84 -3.21 1.26
C ASN A 104 -5.79 -3.34 2.80
N ALA A 105 -5.91 -4.55 3.31
CA ALA A 105 -5.95 -4.84 4.75
C ALA A 105 -4.60 -5.30 5.33
N GLY A 106 -3.69 -5.84 4.49
CA GLY A 106 -2.52 -6.59 4.96
C GLY A 106 -1.17 -5.90 4.81
N THR A 107 -1.02 -4.84 4.00
CA THR A 107 0.28 -4.28 3.63
C THR A 107 1.20 -4.04 4.82
N TYR A 108 0.75 -3.33 5.82
CA TYR A 108 1.61 -2.93 6.95
C TYR A 108 1.93 -4.11 7.88
N GLY A 109 0.93 -4.95 8.19
CA GLY A 109 1.14 -6.17 8.96
C GLY A 109 2.11 -7.14 8.27
N ARG A 110 2.01 -7.27 6.93
CA ARG A 110 2.91 -8.10 6.11
C ARG A 110 4.36 -7.61 6.16
N VAL A 111 4.58 -6.30 6.13
CA VAL A 111 5.94 -5.74 6.26
C VAL A 111 6.56 -6.15 7.59
N PHE A 112 5.83 -6.02 8.70
CA PHE A 112 6.36 -6.43 10.02
C PHE A 112 6.58 -7.93 10.10
N ALA A 113 5.63 -8.76 9.66
CA ALA A 113 5.76 -10.20 9.69
C ALA A 113 6.93 -10.68 8.84
N GLN A 114 6.89 -10.36 7.54
CA GLN A 114 7.83 -10.96 6.58
C GLN A 114 9.18 -10.26 6.55
N TYR A 115 9.23 -8.91 6.56
CA TYR A 115 10.49 -8.20 6.32
C TYR A 115 11.25 -7.84 7.60
N VAL A 116 10.54 -7.65 8.72
CA VAL A 116 11.20 -7.39 10.01
C VAL A 116 11.51 -8.70 10.73
N ARG A 117 10.51 -9.57 10.98
CA ARG A 117 10.70 -10.77 11.81
C ARG A 117 11.27 -11.97 11.06
N GLU A 118 10.62 -12.35 9.95
CA GLU A 118 10.96 -13.62 9.28
C GLU A 118 12.24 -13.49 8.45
N ARG A 119 12.32 -12.50 7.55
CA ARG A 119 13.46 -12.30 6.63
C ARG A 119 14.57 -11.43 7.22
N ARG A 120 14.26 -10.62 8.23
CA ARG A 120 15.19 -9.69 8.88
C ARG A 120 15.91 -8.77 7.91
N SER A 121 15.25 -8.40 6.82
CA SER A 121 15.78 -7.51 5.79
C SER A 121 15.52 -6.02 6.08
N LEU A 122 14.65 -5.72 7.05
CA LEU A 122 14.43 -4.39 7.60
C LEU A 122 14.54 -4.44 9.12
N THR A 123 15.10 -3.38 9.71
CA THR A 123 14.91 -3.14 11.14
C THR A 123 13.49 -2.65 11.42
N LEU A 124 13.02 -2.79 12.66
CA LEU A 124 11.73 -2.25 13.08
C LEU A 124 11.62 -0.74 12.76
N MET A 125 12.67 0.02 13.05
CA MET A 125 12.69 1.47 12.83
C MET A 125 12.72 1.84 11.36
N ASP A 126 13.40 1.06 10.49
CA ASP A 126 13.38 1.28 9.05
C ASP A 126 11.98 1.02 8.48
N ALA A 127 11.31 -0.05 8.91
CA ALA A 127 9.96 -0.33 8.51
C ALA A 127 9.00 0.82 8.90
N MET A 128 9.03 1.25 10.16
CA MET A 128 8.21 2.38 10.64
C MET A 128 8.52 3.67 9.87
N ARG A 129 9.79 3.97 9.64
CA ARG A 129 10.20 5.15 8.87
C ARG A 129 9.65 5.11 7.45
N LYS A 130 9.76 3.98 6.75
CA LYS A 130 9.30 3.80 5.37
C LYS A 130 7.78 3.88 5.24
N MET A 131 7.01 3.44 6.26
CA MET A 131 5.55 3.40 6.24
C MET A 131 4.88 4.68 6.77
N SER A 132 5.61 5.51 7.53
CA SER A 132 5.01 6.64 8.24
C SER A 132 5.76 7.95 7.99
N TYR A 133 6.99 8.06 8.48
CA TYR A 133 7.73 9.32 8.45
C TYR A 133 8.09 9.77 7.02
N MET A 134 8.60 8.87 6.17
CA MET A 134 9.00 9.22 4.80
C MET A 134 7.82 9.69 3.94
N PRO A 135 6.64 9.02 3.95
CA PRO A 135 5.47 9.52 3.26
C PRO A 135 5.01 10.90 3.76
N ALA A 136 4.96 11.09 5.10
CA ALA A 136 4.61 12.38 5.69
C ALA A 136 5.59 13.48 5.24
N GLN A 137 6.89 13.23 5.34
CA GLN A 137 7.95 14.16 4.91
C GLN A 137 7.84 14.49 3.42
N ARG A 138 7.48 13.53 2.58
CA ARG A 138 7.26 13.77 1.14
C ARG A 138 6.12 14.74 0.90
N LEU A 139 5.03 14.61 1.65
CA LEU A 139 3.84 15.44 1.52
C LEU A 139 3.98 16.84 2.13
N GLU A 140 4.96 17.11 3.00
CA GLU A 140 5.17 18.41 3.63
C GLU A 140 5.32 19.58 2.63
N ARG A 141 5.75 19.27 1.41
CA ARG A 141 5.87 20.26 0.32
C ARG A 141 4.53 20.55 -0.37
N CYS A 142 3.54 19.69 -0.20
CA CYS A 142 2.23 19.79 -0.84
C CYS A 142 1.15 20.24 0.13
N THR A 143 1.36 20.02 1.44
CA THR A 143 0.40 20.34 2.48
C THR A 143 1.09 20.64 3.82
N PRO A 144 0.71 21.73 4.52
CA PRO A 144 1.27 22.06 5.82
C PRO A 144 0.88 21.02 6.89
N ASP A 145 -0.27 20.37 6.76
CA ASP A 145 -0.77 19.38 7.73
C ASP A 145 0.14 18.15 7.82
N ALA A 146 0.82 17.80 6.73
CA ALA A 146 1.76 16.67 6.74
C ALA A 146 2.93 16.84 7.71
N ARG A 147 3.26 18.08 8.10
CA ARG A 147 4.28 18.38 9.12
C ARG A 147 3.91 17.87 10.51
N LYS A 148 2.61 17.61 10.74
CA LYS A 148 2.08 17.05 12.00
C LYS A 148 1.89 15.54 11.96
N LYS A 149 2.15 14.89 10.82
CA LYS A 149 1.94 13.45 10.58
C LYS A 149 3.23 12.64 10.66
N GLY A 150 3.10 11.36 10.91
CA GLY A 150 4.20 10.40 10.87
C GLY A 150 5.24 10.55 11.97
N ARG A 151 4.92 11.22 13.08
CA ARG A 151 5.86 11.51 14.17
C ARG A 151 5.16 11.61 15.53
N LEU A 152 5.88 11.28 16.58
CA LEU A 152 5.47 11.48 17.98
C LEU A 152 6.26 12.66 18.55
N GLN A 153 5.64 13.83 18.60
CA GLN A 153 6.23 15.05 19.16
C GLN A 153 5.13 16.01 19.63
N THR A 154 5.47 16.92 20.53
CA THR A 154 4.55 17.99 20.95
C THR A 154 4.08 18.82 19.74
N GLY A 155 2.77 19.01 19.63
CA GLY A 155 2.13 19.77 18.53
C GLY A 155 1.87 18.92 17.27
N ALA A 156 2.25 17.65 17.22
CA ALA A 156 1.82 16.73 16.18
C ALA A 156 0.39 16.25 16.42
N ASP A 157 -0.26 15.76 15.36
CA ASP A 157 -1.59 15.16 15.49
C ASP A 157 -1.48 13.83 16.25
N ALA A 158 -2.48 13.57 17.10
CA ALA A 158 -2.53 12.33 17.87
C ALA A 158 -3.07 11.17 17.02
N ASP A 159 -2.28 10.81 15.99
CA ASP A 159 -2.45 9.61 15.16
C ASP A 159 -1.45 8.57 15.66
N ILE A 160 -1.87 7.71 16.57
CA ILE A 160 -0.99 6.82 17.32
C ILE A 160 -1.46 5.37 17.17
N VAL A 161 -0.54 4.49 16.81
CA VAL A 161 -0.77 3.05 16.84
C VAL A 161 0.11 2.41 17.93
N VAL A 162 -0.51 1.58 18.77
CA VAL A 162 0.17 0.71 19.73
C VAL A 162 -0.05 -0.73 19.29
N PHE A 163 1.03 -1.42 18.97
CA PHE A 163 0.99 -2.78 18.47
C PHE A 163 2.05 -3.65 19.16
N ASP A 164 1.84 -4.95 19.13
CA ASP A 164 2.83 -5.93 19.58
C ASP A 164 3.73 -6.29 18.39
N PRO A 165 5.02 -5.96 18.41
CA PRO A 165 5.93 -6.22 17.30
C PRO A 165 6.13 -7.72 17.03
N GLU A 166 5.87 -8.60 17.99
CA GLU A 166 6.01 -10.05 17.81
C GLU A 166 4.78 -10.68 17.13
N THR A 167 3.60 -10.07 17.28
CA THR A 167 2.35 -10.65 16.78
C THR A 167 1.70 -9.86 15.66
N PHE A 168 2.09 -8.61 15.43
CA PHE A 168 1.51 -7.79 14.37
C PHE A 168 1.82 -8.38 12.99
N ARG A 169 0.76 -8.82 12.30
CA ARG A 169 0.85 -9.46 10.98
C ARG A 169 -0.42 -9.31 10.16
N ASP A 170 -0.27 -9.48 8.83
CA ASP A 170 -1.41 -9.62 7.92
C ASP A 170 -2.13 -10.96 8.11
N GLN A 171 -3.43 -10.96 7.78
CA GLN A 171 -4.28 -12.14 7.71
C GLN A 171 -4.94 -12.27 6.33
N SER A 172 -4.85 -11.22 5.52
CA SER A 172 -5.46 -11.17 4.19
C SER A 172 -4.68 -12.02 3.18
N THR A 173 -5.41 -12.75 2.34
CA THR A 173 -4.88 -13.52 1.22
C THR A 173 -5.62 -13.14 -0.06
N PHE A 174 -5.19 -13.65 -1.22
CA PHE A 174 -5.91 -13.40 -2.47
C PHE A 174 -7.31 -14.05 -2.49
N GLU A 175 -7.52 -15.10 -1.70
CA GLU A 175 -8.82 -15.77 -1.53
C GLU A 175 -9.70 -15.07 -0.48
N LYS A 176 -9.08 -14.38 0.49
CA LYS A 176 -9.74 -13.65 1.57
C LYS A 176 -9.08 -12.29 1.76
N PRO A 177 -9.30 -11.34 0.83
CA PRO A 177 -8.52 -10.11 0.75
C PRO A 177 -8.82 -9.09 1.86
N ASP A 178 -9.99 -9.15 2.47
CA ASP A 178 -10.48 -8.11 3.38
C ASP A 178 -10.36 -8.49 4.87
N VAL A 179 -9.56 -9.54 5.19
CA VAL A 179 -9.32 -9.94 6.58
C VAL A 179 -8.37 -8.94 7.24
N PRO A 180 -8.79 -8.27 8.33
CA PRO A 180 -7.92 -7.29 9.02
C PRO A 180 -6.65 -7.92 9.57
N SER A 181 -5.57 -7.12 9.62
CA SER A 181 -4.33 -7.49 10.31
C SER A 181 -4.57 -7.66 11.81
N THR A 182 -3.78 -8.54 12.44
CA THR A 182 -3.81 -8.77 13.90
C THR A 182 -2.60 -8.16 14.59
N GLY A 183 -2.65 -8.01 15.93
CA GLY A 183 -1.54 -7.50 16.73
C GLY A 183 -1.58 -6.02 17.06
N VAL A 184 -2.54 -5.25 16.53
CA VAL A 184 -2.79 -3.87 16.96
C VAL A 184 -3.59 -3.89 18.25
N ARG A 185 -3.08 -3.23 19.31
CA ARG A 185 -3.74 -3.09 20.61
C ARG A 185 -4.61 -1.85 20.68
N TYR A 186 -4.04 -0.70 20.28
CA TYR A 186 -4.74 0.58 20.26
C TYR A 186 -4.43 1.32 18.97
N LEU A 187 -5.45 1.95 18.41
CA LEU A 187 -5.31 2.90 17.32
C LEU A 187 -6.06 4.17 17.67
N MET A 188 -5.36 5.28 17.64
CA MET A 188 -5.92 6.61 17.83
C MET A 188 -5.76 7.41 16.53
N VAL A 189 -6.81 8.10 16.12
CA VAL A 189 -6.81 9.00 14.97
C VAL A 189 -7.36 10.35 15.42
N ASN A 190 -6.62 11.42 15.20
CA ASN A 190 -6.94 12.77 15.69
C ASN A 190 -7.38 12.79 17.17
N GLY A 191 -6.70 12.01 18.03
CA GLY A 191 -6.99 11.95 19.45
C GLY A 191 -8.19 11.08 19.86
N THR A 192 -8.86 10.41 18.91
CA THR A 192 -10.01 9.53 19.18
C THR A 192 -9.60 8.06 18.98
N LEU A 193 -9.90 7.19 19.94
CA LEU A 193 -9.68 5.77 19.82
C LEU A 193 -10.57 5.16 18.76
N VAL A 194 -9.96 4.43 17.81
CA VAL A 194 -10.59 3.67 16.73
C VAL A 194 -10.46 2.17 16.98
N ILE A 195 -9.35 1.75 17.60
CA ILE A 195 -9.17 0.41 18.14
C ILE A 195 -8.84 0.54 19.63
N ASP A 196 -9.58 -0.18 20.46
CA ASP A 196 -9.39 -0.28 21.91
C ASP A 196 -9.26 -1.74 22.33
N GLY A 197 -8.13 -2.09 22.97
CA GLY A 197 -7.86 -3.46 23.39
C GLY A 197 -7.88 -4.49 22.24
N GLY A 198 -7.57 -4.08 21.01
CA GLY A 198 -7.62 -4.94 19.81
C GLY A 198 -9.00 -5.05 19.16
N GLN A 199 -10.00 -4.33 19.64
CA GLN A 199 -11.35 -4.33 19.11
C GLN A 199 -11.67 -2.99 18.43
N LEU A 200 -12.37 -3.05 17.28
CA LEU A 200 -12.83 -1.86 16.58
C LEU A 200 -13.91 -1.14 17.41
N VAL A 201 -13.72 0.15 17.65
CA VAL A 201 -14.73 0.99 18.30
C VAL A 201 -15.77 1.40 17.25
N SER A 202 -17.01 0.94 17.46
CA SER A 202 -18.10 1.23 16.52
C SER A 202 -18.55 2.69 16.58
N GLY A 203 -19.04 3.21 15.46
CA GLY A 203 -19.66 4.55 15.39
C GLY A 203 -18.69 5.72 15.44
N VAL A 204 -17.37 5.50 15.39
CA VAL A 204 -16.36 6.57 15.33
C VAL A 204 -15.74 6.67 13.95
N ALA A 205 -15.59 7.89 13.43
CA ALA A 205 -14.93 8.18 12.16
C ALA A 205 -14.15 9.52 12.27
N PRO A 206 -13.06 9.56 13.07
CA PRO A 206 -12.37 10.80 13.40
C PRO A 206 -11.39 11.29 12.32
N GLY A 207 -11.31 10.61 11.17
CA GLY A 207 -10.47 11.00 10.06
C GLY A 207 -10.77 12.40 9.55
N ARG A 208 -9.73 13.16 9.20
CA ARG A 208 -9.82 14.48 8.58
C ARG A 208 -9.10 14.49 7.25
N ALA A 209 -9.63 15.26 6.30
CA ALA A 209 -8.96 15.44 5.02
C ALA A 209 -7.64 16.20 5.23
N VAL A 210 -6.57 15.71 4.63
CA VAL A 210 -5.31 16.44 4.47
C VAL A 210 -5.43 17.24 3.19
N VAL A 211 -5.43 18.56 3.29
CA VAL A 211 -5.64 19.45 2.13
C VAL A 211 -4.32 20.10 1.70
N GLY A 212 -4.16 20.28 0.39
CA GLY A 212 -3.01 20.99 -0.18
C GLY A 212 -3.02 22.48 0.16
N PHE A 213 -1.91 23.15 -0.12
CA PHE A 213 -1.83 24.61 0.00
C PHE A 213 -2.95 25.25 -0.83
N SER A 214 -3.72 26.14 -0.24
CA SER A 214 -4.59 27.03 -0.99
C SER A 214 -3.70 28.02 -1.75
N GLY A 215 -4.13 28.47 -2.94
CA GLY A 215 -3.36 29.44 -3.71
C GLY A 215 -3.11 30.79 -3.01
N LYS A 216 -3.53 30.93 -1.74
CA LYS A 216 -3.32 32.09 -0.86
C LYS A 216 -2.25 31.84 0.20
N ASP A 217 -1.74 30.62 0.36
CA ASP A 217 -0.68 30.30 1.31
C ASP A 217 0.68 30.66 0.71
N PRO A 218 1.54 31.41 1.41
CA PRO A 218 2.88 31.72 0.94
C PRO A 218 3.69 30.42 0.86
N ARG A 219 4.32 30.21 -0.28
CA ARG A 219 5.26 29.09 -0.52
C ARG A 219 6.58 29.29 0.19
#